data_54b65bb14d1d4b53cf257eedf712c4ea
#
_entry.id   54b65bb14d1d4b53cf257eedf712c4ea
#
_cell.length_a   1.000
_cell.length_b   1.000
_cell.length_c   1.000
_cell.angle_alpha   90.00
_cell.angle_beta   90.00
_cell.angle_gamma   90.00
#
_symmetry.space_group_name_H-M   'P 1'
#
loop_
_entity.id
_entity.type
_entity.pdbx_description
1 polymer ?
#
loop_
_entity_poly.entity_id
_entity_poly.type
_entity_poly.pdbx_seq_one_letter_code
_entity_poly.pdbx_strand_id
1 'polypeptide(L)'
;VCSSDLASTARNMSPRLLGVMERAKNPSYRFNSLAHLIDEGALERAFRRLDGRSAEGGDGVTKAHYGEALGERLAELHTKLREGRWRHQPILRVNIPKGRGKTRPIGISCVEDKLVQGSLAELLGAVYEPMFRPCSFGFRPGRGAHDALRALNDVLFREPVAYILEIDIESFFDSIDRTKLQEMLWERVADKSLRRLVGKCLHVGVLEGVSVSYSASGTTQGSSLSPLLGNVYLHHVLDTWYEDEVAPRLRGRTRLFRYADDAVITFESEARS
;
A
#
# COMPACT_ATOMS: atom_id res chain seq x y z
N VAL A 1 2.95 -22.92 4.93
CA VAL A 1 2.71 -21.86 5.93
C VAL A 1 1.83 -20.72 5.39
N CYS A 2 1.45 -20.72 4.11
CA CYS A 2 0.63 -19.64 3.50
C CYS A 2 -0.89 -19.76 3.71
N SER A 3 -1.40 -20.83 4.33
CA SER A 3 -2.85 -21.11 4.40
C SER A 3 -3.59 -20.40 5.54
N SER A 4 -2.94 -20.17 6.68
CA SER A 4 -3.57 -19.61 7.89
C SER A 4 -3.74 -18.08 7.83
N ASP A 5 -2.84 -17.37 7.16
CA ASP A 5 -2.80 -15.91 7.16
C ASP A 5 -3.80 -15.31 6.16
N LEU A 6 -3.98 -15.94 5.01
CA LEU A 6 -5.07 -15.62 4.07
C LEU A 6 -6.45 -15.83 4.72
N ALA A 7 -6.59 -16.85 5.59
CA ALA A 7 -7.84 -17.13 6.28
C ALA A 7 -8.19 -16.06 7.34
N SER A 8 -7.20 -15.40 7.97
CA SER A 8 -7.46 -14.33 8.94
C SER A 8 -7.88 -13.02 8.27
N THR A 9 -7.28 -12.71 7.12
CA THR A 9 -7.64 -11.55 6.30
C THR A 9 -9.01 -11.73 5.65
N ALA A 10 -9.32 -12.94 5.18
CA ALA A 10 -10.59 -13.28 4.57
C ALA A 10 -11.79 -13.11 5.53
N ARG A 11 -11.60 -13.30 6.83
CA ARG A 11 -12.69 -13.21 7.84
C ARG A 11 -13.32 -11.81 7.93
N ASN A 12 -12.61 -10.75 7.56
CA ASN A 12 -13.09 -9.36 7.63
C ASN A 12 -13.39 -8.74 6.26
N MET A 13 -13.21 -9.48 5.16
CA MET A 13 -13.49 -8.98 3.81
C MET A 13 -14.93 -9.28 3.41
N SER A 14 -15.51 -8.39 2.57
CA SER A 14 -16.82 -8.66 2.00
C SER A 14 -16.77 -9.85 1.03
N PRO A 15 -17.87 -10.63 0.88
CA PRO A 15 -17.92 -11.75 -0.07
C PRO A 15 -17.55 -11.37 -1.51
N ARG A 16 -17.88 -10.12 -1.91
CA ARG A 16 -17.51 -9.60 -3.24
C ARG A 16 -15.99 -9.45 -3.40
N LEU A 17 -15.29 -8.98 -2.37
CA LEU A 17 -13.84 -8.85 -2.40
C LEU A 17 -13.13 -10.21 -2.35
N LEU A 18 -13.69 -11.20 -1.67
CA LEU A 18 -13.20 -12.58 -1.73
C LEU A 18 -13.28 -13.14 -3.16
N GLY A 19 -14.36 -12.84 -3.88
CA GLY A 19 -14.48 -13.19 -5.30
C GLY A 19 -13.46 -12.48 -6.21
N VAL A 20 -13.06 -11.23 -5.87
CA VAL A 20 -11.98 -10.53 -6.55
C VAL A 20 -10.64 -11.23 -6.28
N MET A 21 -10.34 -11.50 -5.01
CA MET A 21 -9.10 -12.17 -4.59
C MET A 21 -8.94 -13.55 -5.24
N GLU A 22 -10.01 -14.33 -5.35
CA GLU A 22 -9.96 -15.65 -6.00
C GLU A 22 -9.61 -15.53 -7.48
N ARG A 23 -10.24 -14.60 -8.22
CA ARG A 23 -9.90 -14.34 -9.63
C ARG A 23 -8.49 -13.79 -9.80
N ALA A 24 -8.01 -13.02 -8.83
CA ALA A 24 -6.68 -12.43 -8.83
C ALA A 24 -5.55 -13.47 -8.76
N LYS A 25 -5.81 -14.69 -8.27
CA LYS A 25 -4.84 -15.80 -8.31
C LYS A 25 -4.41 -16.17 -9.73
N ASN A 26 -5.25 -15.91 -10.72
CA ASN A 26 -4.84 -16.02 -12.12
C ASN A 26 -4.05 -14.75 -12.52
N PRO A 27 -2.74 -14.85 -12.78
CA PRO A 27 -1.89 -13.70 -13.08
C PRO A 27 -2.29 -12.97 -14.38
N SER A 28 -2.91 -13.65 -15.32
CA SER A 28 -3.36 -13.06 -16.59
C SER A 28 -4.74 -12.40 -16.52
N TYR A 29 -5.45 -12.51 -15.39
CA TYR A 29 -6.80 -11.95 -15.27
C TYR A 29 -6.75 -10.43 -15.11
N ARG A 30 -7.47 -9.70 -15.98
CA ARG A 30 -7.62 -8.24 -15.93
C ARG A 30 -9.02 -7.85 -15.49
N PHE A 31 -9.10 -6.96 -14.54
CA PHE A 31 -10.36 -6.50 -13.96
C PHE A 31 -10.90 -5.28 -14.72
N ASN A 32 -12.04 -5.45 -15.40
CA ASN A 32 -12.67 -4.39 -16.21
C ASN A 32 -13.69 -3.55 -15.42
N SER A 33 -14.20 -4.06 -14.30
CA SER A 33 -15.24 -3.40 -13.51
C SER A 33 -15.02 -3.69 -12.03
N LEU A 34 -14.49 -2.72 -11.30
CA LEU A 34 -14.18 -2.78 -9.87
C LEU A 34 -14.70 -1.56 -9.11
N ALA A 35 -14.84 -0.39 -9.77
CA ALA A 35 -15.18 0.87 -9.10
C ALA A 35 -16.51 0.79 -8.33
N HIS A 36 -17.46 -0.03 -8.80
CA HIS A 36 -18.75 -0.24 -8.14
C HIS A 36 -18.65 -0.95 -6.77
N LEU A 37 -17.47 -1.51 -6.45
CA LEU A 37 -17.20 -2.13 -5.14
C LEU A 37 -16.80 -1.10 -4.07
N ILE A 38 -16.58 0.15 -4.47
CA ILE A 38 -16.41 1.28 -3.53
C ILE A 38 -17.82 1.81 -3.24
N ASP A 39 -18.60 1.00 -2.56
CA ASP A 39 -19.95 1.31 -2.11
C ASP A 39 -19.94 1.89 -0.67
N GLU A 40 -21.11 2.28 -0.17
CA GLU A 40 -21.26 2.80 1.19
C GLU A 40 -20.74 1.82 2.25
N GLY A 41 -20.94 0.52 2.05
CA GLY A 41 -20.40 -0.50 2.94
C GLY A 41 -18.88 -0.55 2.96
N ALA A 42 -18.21 -0.31 1.81
CA ALA A 42 -16.76 -0.19 1.76
C ALA A 42 -16.25 1.06 2.50
N LEU A 43 -16.93 2.19 2.32
CA LEU A 43 -16.63 3.44 3.02
C LEU A 43 -16.85 3.30 4.53
N GLU A 44 -17.92 2.62 4.94
CA GLU A 44 -18.22 2.36 6.35
C GLU A 44 -17.13 1.45 6.99
N ARG A 45 -16.69 0.38 6.28
CA ARG A 45 -15.58 -0.44 6.77
C ARG A 45 -14.29 0.37 6.89
N ALA A 46 -14.01 1.28 5.97
CA ALA A 46 -12.87 2.17 6.06
C ALA A 46 -12.98 3.10 7.28
N PHE A 47 -14.18 3.67 7.54
CA PHE A 47 -14.44 4.49 8.72
C PHE A 47 -14.22 3.73 10.03
N ARG A 48 -14.71 2.50 10.14
CA ARG A 48 -14.53 1.67 11.34
C ARG A 48 -13.06 1.36 11.62
N ARG A 49 -12.24 1.16 10.57
CA ARG A 49 -10.80 0.90 10.69
C ARG A 49 -9.96 2.14 11.01
N LEU A 50 -10.48 3.33 10.75
CA LEU A 50 -9.78 4.56 11.07
C LEU A 50 -9.60 4.69 12.58
N ASP A 51 -8.36 4.99 13.05
CA ASP A 51 -8.11 5.23 14.48
C ASP A 51 -8.94 6.42 14.98
N GLY A 52 -9.54 6.28 16.16
CA GLY A 52 -10.29 7.35 16.81
C GLY A 52 -9.46 8.60 17.12
N ARG A 53 -8.15 8.42 17.27
CA ARG A 53 -7.16 9.50 17.49
C ARG A 53 -6.51 9.99 16.20
N SER A 54 -7.03 9.60 15.04
CA SER A 54 -6.51 10.02 13.75
C SER A 54 -6.53 11.55 13.64
N ALA A 55 -5.39 12.15 13.32
CA ALA A 55 -5.25 13.61 13.20
C ALA A 55 -6.20 14.18 12.12
N GLU A 56 -6.67 15.39 12.35
CA GLU A 56 -7.52 16.15 11.45
C GLU A 56 -6.76 16.57 10.19
N GLY A 57 -7.44 16.56 9.04
CA GLY A 57 -6.91 17.15 7.81
C GLY A 57 -7.01 18.67 7.79
N GLY A 58 -6.79 19.23 6.60
CA GLY A 58 -6.88 20.70 6.40
C GLY A 58 -8.26 21.29 6.61
N ASP A 59 -9.32 20.46 6.68
CA ASP A 59 -10.71 20.85 6.96
C ASP A 59 -11.06 20.89 8.46
N GLY A 60 -10.17 20.45 9.35
CA GLY A 60 -10.39 20.42 10.80
C GLY A 60 -11.47 19.42 11.25
N VAL A 61 -11.89 18.49 10.40
CA VAL A 61 -12.93 17.51 10.72
C VAL A 61 -12.30 16.29 11.40
N THR A 62 -12.74 16.03 12.66
CA THR A 62 -12.34 14.82 13.40
C THR A 62 -13.16 13.60 12.98
N LYS A 63 -12.65 12.41 13.26
CA LYS A 63 -13.41 11.15 13.09
C LYS A 63 -14.72 11.18 13.91
N ALA A 64 -14.67 11.69 15.15
CA ALA A 64 -15.84 11.76 16.03
C ALA A 64 -16.92 12.65 15.42
N HIS A 65 -16.57 13.89 15.02
CA HIS A 65 -17.50 14.81 14.38
C HIS A 65 -18.05 14.26 13.05
N TYR A 66 -17.22 13.61 12.24
CA TYR A 66 -17.71 12.96 11.00
C TYR A 66 -18.71 11.85 11.31
N GLY A 67 -18.53 11.14 12.42
CA GLY A 67 -19.40 10.04 12.86
C GLY A 67 -20.78 10.45 13.34
N GLU A 68 -21.02 11.73 13.72
CA GLU A 68 -22.32 12.23 14.21
C GLU A 68 -23.44 12.10 13.17
N ALA A 69 -23.12 12.23 11.87
CA ALA A 69 -24.04 12.05 10.75
C ALA A 69 -23.51 11.04 9.73
N LEU A 70 -22.95 9.93 10.22
CA LEU A 70 -22.19 8.99 9.39
C LEU A 70 -22.95 8.51 8.16
N GLY A 71 -24.20 8.05 8.33
CA GLY A 71 -24.99 7.50 7.22
C GLY A 71 -25.21 8.51 6.10
N GLU A 72 -25.63 9.74 6.43
CA GLU A 72 -25.86 10.81 5.46
C GLU A 72 -24.57 11.19 4.72
N ARG A 73 -23.47 11.37 5.47
CA ARG A 73 -22.15 11.72 4.91
C ARG A 73 -21.59 10.63 4.00
N LEU A 74 -21.77 9.34 4.35
CA LEU A 74 -21.35 8.24 3.49
C LEU A 74 -22.18 8.16 2.20
N ALA A 75 -23.49 8.36 2.27
CA ALA A 75 -24.36 8.38 1.10
C ALA A 75 -24.01 9.56 0.16
N GLU A 76 -23.73 10.74 0.71
CA GLU A 76 -23.26 11.89 -0.06
C GLU A 76 -21.92 11.63 -0.72
N LEU A 77 -20.93 11.11 0.04
CA LEU A 77 -19.62 10.77 -0.48
C LEU A 77 -19.70 9.71 -1.60
N HIS A 78 -20.50 8.66 -1.39
CA HIS A 78 -20.74 7.64 -2.40
C HIS A 78 -21.34 8.23 -3.68
N THR A 79 -22.32 9.15 -3.54
CA THR A 79 -22.91 9.87 -4.69
C THR A 79 -21.85 10.69 -5.42
N LYS A 80 -21.03 11.47 -4.72
CA LYS A 80 -19.88 12.22 -5.31
C LYS A 80 -18.92 11.30 -6.08
N LEU A 81 -18.64 10.10 -5.53
CA LEU A 81 -17.77 9.12 -6.19
C LEU A 81 -18.40 8.57 -7.47
N ARG A 82 -19.67 8.14 -7.43
CA ARG A 82 -20.42 7.61 -8.59
C ARG A 82 -20.51 8.61 -9.73
N GLU A 83 -20.75 9.87 -9.43
CA GLU A 83 -20.85 10.95 -10.41
C GLU A 83 -19.46 11.49 -10.85
N GLY A 84 -18.39 10.99 -10.29
CA GLY A 84 -17.04 11.45 -10.57
C GLY A 84 -16.71 12.86 -10.08
N ARG A 85 -17.60 13.46 -9.25
CA ARG A 85 -17.47 14.82 -8.69
C ARG A 85 -16.51 14.88 -7.49
N TRP A 86 -16.27 13.77 -6.80
CA TRP A 86 -15.33 13.76 -5.69
C TRP A 86 -13.95 14.26 -6.12
N ARG A 87 -13.35 15.09 -5.28
CA ARG A 87 -11.97 15.61 -5.42
C ARG A 87 -11.25 15.42 -4.09
N HIS A 88 -10.04 14.92 -4.15
CA HIS A 88 -9.18 14.82 -2.98
C HIS A 88 -8.81 16.22 -2.51
N GLN A 89 -8.98 16.51 -1.20
CA GLN A 89 -8.58 17.77 -0.60
C GLN A 89 -7.04 17.83 -0.49
N PRO A 90 -6.44 19.04 -0.50
CA PRO A 90 -5.01 19.17 -0.24
C PRO A 90 -4.63 18.52 1.08
N ILE A 91 -3.49 17.83 1.07
CA ILE A 91 -2.97 17.11 2.23
C ILE A 91 -2.22 18.10 3.13
N LEU A 92 -2.62 18.17 4.40
CA LEU A 92 -1.93 19.00 5.39
C LEU A 92 -0.57 18.38 5.74
N ARG A 93 0.52 19.11 5.49
CA ARG A 93 1.87 18.68 5.86
C ARG A 93 2.19 19.08 7.30
N VAL A 94 2.60 18.10 8.10
CA VAL A 94 3.06 18.29 9.47
C VAL A 94 4.44 17.64 9.60
N ASN A 95 5.39 18.38 10.20
CA ASN A 95 6.74 17.87 10.46
C ASN A 95 6.80 17.26 11.87
N ILE A 96 7.08 15.96 11.96
CA ILE A 96 7.27 15.26 13.24
C ILE A 96 8.75 15.03 13.53
N PRO A 97 9.20 15.10 14.80
CA PRO A 97 10.59 14.82 15.15
C PRO A 97 10.97 13.35 14.82
N LYS A 98 12.13 13.18 14.14
CA LYS A 98 12.73 11.85 13.83
C LYS A 98 13.90 11.52 14.74
N GLY A 99 14.20 12.33 15.76
CA GLY A 99 15.39 12.26 16.61
C GLY A 99 16.61 12.97 16.01
N ARG A 100 17.64 13.21 16.85
CA ARG A 100 18.88 13.92 16.48
C ARG A 100 18.65 15.25 15.75
N GLY A 101 17.58 15.99 16.09
CA GLY A 101 17.26 17.28 15.47
C GLY A 101 16.68 17.21 14.04
N LYS A 102 16.48 16.01 13.48
CA LYS A 102 15.84 15.83 12.17
C LYS A 102 14.32 15.76 12.32
N THR A 103 13.60 16.22 11.28
CA THR A 103 12.15 16.09 11.18
C THR A 103 11.79 15.18 10.00
N ARG A 104 10.61 14.53 10.10
CA ARG A 104 10.01 13.77 9.02
C ARG A 104 8.68 14.43 8.64
N PRO A 105 8.49 14.85 7.38
CA PRO A 105 7.21 15.36 6.93
C PRO A 105 6.19 14.23 6.83
N ILE A 106 5.00 14.42 7.40
CA ILE A 106 3.86 13.51 7.27
C ILE A 106 2.69 14.29 6.68
N GLY A 107 2.03 13.68 5.72
CA GLY A 107 0.81 14.21 5.13
C GLY A 107 -0.44 13.70 5.84
N ILE A 108 -1.34 14.62 6.23
CA ILE A 108 -2.61 14.29 6.89
C ILE A 108 -3.74 14.63 5.92
N SER A 109 -4.44 13.60 5.45
CA SER A 109 -5.63 13.75 4.60
C SER A 109 -6.88 14.05 5.45
N CYS A 110 -7.88 14.68 4.86
CA CYS A 110 -9.21 14.84 5.46
C CYS A 110 -9.89 13.47 5.69
N VAL A 111 -10.89 13.41 6.55
CA VAL A 111 -11.59 12.15 6.89
C VAL A 111 -12.17 11.50 5.63
N GLU A 112 -12.92 12.24 4.79
CA GLU A 112 -13.48 11.69 3.54
C GLU A 112 -12.42 11.06 2.64
N ASP A 113 -11.27 11.73 2.51
CA ASP A 113 -10.16 11.24 1.68
C ASP A 113 -9.54 9.96 2.26
N LYS A 114 -9.39 9.88 3.59
CA LYS A 114 -8.95 8.66 4.28
C LYS A 114 -9.91 7.49 4.04
N LEU A 115 -11.23 7.74 3.99
CA LEU A 115 -12.23 6.71 3.71
C LEU A 115 -12.11 6.19 2.27
N VAL A 116 -11.95 7.10 1.31
CA VAL A 116 -11.74 6.73 -0.10
C VAL A 116 -10.42 5.97 -0.27
N GLN A 117 -9.33 6.47 0.30
CA GLN A 117 -8.02 5.80 0.27
C GLN A 117 -8.07 4.41 0.92
N GLY A 118 -8.73 4.28 2.08
CA GLY A 118 -8.89 3.01 2.78
C GLY A 118 -9.73 1.99 2.01
N SER A 119 -10.78 2.44 1.33
CA SER A 119 -11.61 1.60 0.47
C SER A 119 -10.85 1.16 -0.79
N LEU A 120 -10.06 2.06 -1.38
CA LEU A 120 -9.16 1.73 -2.49
C LEU A 120 -8.08 0.72 -2.07
N ALA A 121 -7.48 0.91 -0.89
CA ALA A 121 -6.47 0.00 -0.37
C ALA A 121 -7.05 -1.40 -0.11
N GLU A 122 -8.27 -1.50 0.42
CA GLU A 122 -8.96 -2.79 0.59
C GLU A 122 -9.23 -3.47 -0.75
N LEU A 123 -9.75 -2.74 -1.73
CA LEU A 123 -10.09 -3.25 -3.06
C LEU A 123 -8.84 -3.68 -3.84
N LEU A 124 -7.84 -2.81 -3.93
CA LEU A 124 -6.59 -3.12 -4.62
C LEU A 124 -5.79 -4.18 -3.87
N GLY A 125 -5.88 -4.24 -2.54
CA GLY A 125 -5.33 -5.33 -1.74
C GLY A 125 -5.88 -6.68 -2.16
N ALA A 126 -7.19 -6.79 -2.43
CA ALA A 126 -7.79 -8.03 -2.95
C ALA A 126 -7.27 -8.42 -4.35
N VAL A 127 -6.83 -7.44 -5.16
CA VAL A 127 -6.27 -7.68 -6.49
C VAL A 127 -4.79 -8.10 -6.41
N TYR A 128 -4.00 -7.47 -5.54
CA TYR A 128 -2.53 -7.62 -5.56
C TYR A 128 -1.97 -8.58 -4.51
N GLU A 129 -2.66 -8.79 -3.37
CA GLU A 129 -2.16 -9.68 -2.30
C GLU A 129 -1.85 -11.10 -2.81
N PRO A 130 -2.65 -11.73 -3.69
CA PRO A 130 -2.32 -13.05 -4.23
C PRO A 130 -1.07 -13.11 -5.12
N MET A 131 -0.57 -11.95 -5.58
CA MET A 131 0.60 -11.86 -6.45
C MET A 131 1.90 -11.67 -5.68
N PHE A 132 1.84 -11.05 -4.50
CA PHE A 132 3.04 -10.72 -3.74
C PHE A 132 3.85 -11.94 -3.36
N ARG A 133 5.16 -11.88 -3.59
CA ARG A 133 6.10 -12.93 -3.30
C ARG A 133 6.18 -13.24 -1.78
N PRO A 134 6.55 -14.45 -1.39
CA PRO A 134 6.71 -14.83 0.02
C PRO A 134 7.75 -14.00 0.77
N CYS A 135 8.74 -13.45 0.07
CA CYS A 135 9.80 -12.62 0.64
C CYS A 135 9.30 -11.26 1.19
N SER A 136 8.11 -10.80 0.78
CA SER A 136 7.54 -9.52 1.20
C SER A 136 6.67 -9.67 2.45
N PHE A 137 6.95 -8.87 3.51
CA PHE A 137 6.27 -8.94 4.80
C PHE A 137 5.58 -7.63 5.20
N GLY A 138 6.16 -6.47 4.88
CA GLY A 138 5.67 -5.17 5.33
C GLY A 138 4.32 -4.79 4.73
N PHE A 139 3.45 -4.17 5.52
CA PHE A 139 2.13 -3.65 5.12
C PHE A 139 1.19 -4.69 4.48
N ARG A 140 1.40 -5.95 4.75
CA ARG A 140 0.56 -7.05 4.25
C ARG A 140 -0.30 -7.62 5.36
N PRO A 141 -1.55 -8.03 5.05
CA PRO A 141 -2.44 -8.66 6.01
C PRO A 141 -1.83 -9.95 6.58
N GLY A 142 -1.89 -10.11 7.91
CA GLY A 142 -1.40 -11.33 8.59
C GLY A 142 0.12 -11.49 8.60
N ARG A 143 0.87 -10.47 8.16
CA ARG A 143 2.33 -10.46 8.17
C ARG A 143 2.86 -9.23 8.89
N GLY A 144 3.89 -9.41 9.69
CA GLY A 144 4.51 -8.34 10.47
C GLY A 144 6.03 -8.42 10.52
N ALA A 145 6.65 -7.45 11.19
CA ALA A 145 8.10 -7.41 11.35
C ALA A 145 8.65 -8.67 12.04
N HIS A 146 7.91 -9.19 13.04
CA HIS A 146 8.31 -10.42 13.72
C HIS A 146 8.28 -11.65 12.80
N ASP A 147 7.41 -11.68 11.78
CA ASP A 147 7.37 -12.80 10.82
C ASP A 147 8.55 -12.72 9.86
N ALA A 148 8.94 -11.51 9.43
CA ALA A 148 10.17 -11.29 8.66
C ALA A 148 11.41 -11.72 9.45
N LEU A 149 11.51 -11.30 10.72
CA LEU A 149 12.63 -11.67 11.59
C LEU A 149 12.68 -13.17 11.87
N ARG A 150 11.54 -13.84 12.10
CA ARG A 150 11.50 -15.30 12.25
C ARG A 150 11.96 -16.02 10.99
N ALA A 151 11.48 -15.59 9.82
CA ALA A 151 11.86 -16.18 8.55
C ALA A 151 13.37 -16.03 8.28
N LEU A 152 13.94 -14.84 8.55
CA LEU A 152 15.38 -14.60 8.45
C LEU A 152 16.14 -15.46 9.45
N ASN A 153 15.72 -15.49 10.72
CA ASN A 153 16.35 -16.29 11.77
C ASN A 153 16.36 -17.78 11.41
N ASP A 154 15.25 -18.32 10.91
CA ASP A 154 15.17 -19.72 10.48
C ASP A 154 16.18 -20.05 9.38
N VAL A 155 16.43 -19.14 8.44
CA VAL A 155 17.45 -19.32 7.39
C VAL A 155 18.85 -19.26 7.98
N LEU A 156 19.13 -18.29 8.85
CA LEU A 156 20.45 -18.14 9.48
C LEU A 156 20.84 -19.36 10.32
N PHE A 157 19.86 -20.05 10.92
CA PHE A 157 20.12 -21.25 11.72
C PHE A 157 20.15 -22.55 10.92
N ARG A 158 19.43 -22.62 9.80
CA ARG A 158 19.25 -23.89 9.06
C ARG A 158 20.05 -23.97 7.75
N GLU A 159 20.48 -22.82 7.22
CA GLU A 159 21.21 -22.77 5.96
C GLU A 159 22.62 -22.20 6.18
N PRO A 160 23.62 -22.65 5.40
CA PRO A 160 24.98 -22.11 5.47
C PRO A 160 25.01 -20.69 4.87
N VAL A 161 24.80 -19.68 5.69
CA VAL A 161 24.87 -18.26 5.28
C VAL A 161 26.27 -17.75 5.54
N ALA A 162 26.96 -17.32 4.48
CA ALA A 162 28.29 -16.72 4.56
C ALA A 162 28.25 -15.19 4.54
N TYR A 163 27.28 -14.59 3.82
CA TYR A 163 27.17 -13.15 3.67
C TYR A 163 25.71 -12.68 3.81
N ILE A 164 25.57 -11.47 4.32
CA ILE A 164 24.30 -10.77 4.44
C ILE A 164 24.46 -9.39 3.80
N LEU A 165 23.57 -9.03 2.87
CA LEU A 165 23.46 -7.71 2.29
C LEU A 165 22.20 -7.03 2.85
N GLU A 166 22.38 -5.88 3.49
CA GLU A 166 21.29 -5.01 3.92
C GLU A 166 21.07 -3.91 2.87
N ILE A 167 19.82 -3.66 2.52
CA ILE A 167 19.40 -2.68 1.52
C ILE A 167 18.38 -1.75 2.17
N ASP A 168 18.63 -0.44 2.12
CA ASP A 168 17.72 0.64 2.49
C ASP A 168 17.52 1.55 1.27
N ILE A 169 16.25 1.84 0.92
CA ILE A 169 15.93 2.68 -0.23
C ILE A 169 15.70 4.11 0.26
N GLU A 170 16.64 5.01 -0.08
CA GLU A 170 16.56 6.40 0.32
C GLU A 170 15.29 7.07 -0.22
N SER A 171 14.53 7.70 0.70
CA SER A 171 13.32 8.47 0.36
C SER A 171 12.33 7.73 -0.55
N PHE A 172 12.15 6.44 -0.32
CA PHE A 172 11.39 5.54 -1.20
C PHE A 172 10.05 6.11 -1.66
N PHE A 173 9.17 6.51 -0.72
CA PHE A 173 7.85 7.01 -1.09
C PHE A 173 7.88 8.30 -1.90
N ASP A 174 8.88 9.13 -1.71
CA ASP A 174 9.04 10.42 -2.42
C ASP A 174 9.67 10.22 -3.81
N SER A 175 10.42 9.11 -4.01
CA SER A 175 11.11 8.79 -5.26
C SER A 175 10.30 7.93 -6.24
N ILE A 176 9.16 7.38 -5.83
CA ILE A 176 8.32 6.53 -6.69
C ILE A 176 7.93 7.29 -7.97
N ASP A 177 8.28 6.71 -9.12
CA ASP A 177 7.80 7.17 -10.42
C ASP A 177 6.32 6.81 -10.58
N ARG A 178 5.46 7.84 -10.55
CA ARG A 178 4.00 7.67 -10.65
C ARG A 178 3.54 7.06 -11.97
N THR A 179 4.24 7.36 -13.07
CA THR A 179 3.90 6.83 -14.39
C THR A 179 4.13 5.32 -14.40
N LYS A 180 5.32 4.88 -13.98
CA LYS A 180 5.65 3.46 -13.87
C LYS A 180 4.73 2.72 -12.90
N LEU A 181 4.45 3.32 -11.73
CA LEU A 181 3.50 2.76 -10.78
C LEU A 181 2.11 2.57 -11.40
N GLN A 182 1.63 3.56 -12.16
CA GLN A 182 0.35 3.47 -12.86
C GLN A 182 0.37 2.39 -13.95
N GLU A 183 1.45 2.26 -14.72
CA GLU A 183 1.61 1.18 -15.69
C GLU A 183 1.49 -0.19 -15.02
N MET A 184 2.24 -0.43 -13.93
CA MET A 184 2.16 -1.67 -13.14
C MET A 184 0.74 -1.94 -12.62
N LEU A 185 0.08 -0.92 -12.08
CA LEU A 185 -1.32 -1.04 -11.63
C LEU A 185 -2.26 -1.37 -12.79
N TRP A 186 -2.03 -0.79 -13.98
CA TRP A 186 -2.91 -0.96 -15.13
C TRP A 186 -2.72 -2.29 -15.86
N GLU A 187 -1.71 -3.07 -15.55
CA GLU A 187 -1.60 -4.46 -16.02
C GLU A 187 -2.78 -5.30 -15.56
N ARG A 188 -3.19 -5.14 -14.31
CA ARG A 188 -4.27 -5.89 -13.69
C ARG A 188 -5.62 -5.17 -13.70
N VAL A 189 -5.62 -3.85 -13.61
CA VAL A 189 -6.82 -3.02 -13.51
C VAL A 189 -7.09 -2.33 -14.84
N ALA A 190 -8.14 -2.72 -15.55
CA ALA A 190 -8.60 -2.08 -16.78
C ALA A 190 -9.77 -1.10 -16.57
N ASP A 191 -10.39 -1.10 -15.39
CA ASP A 191 -11.52 -0.22 -15.04
C ASP A 191 -11.09 1.26 -15.06
N LYS A 192 -11.61 2.00 -16.04
CA LYS A 192 -11.28 3.42 -16.25
C LYS A 192 -11.72 4.31 -15.08
N SER A 193 -12.82 3.98 -14.42
CA SER A 193 -13.33 4.76 -13.27
C SER A 193 -12.42 4.58 -12.06
N LEU A 194 -11.99 3.34 -11.79
CA LEU A 194 -11.05 3.05 -10.72
C LEU A 194 -9.68 3.69 -10.99
N ARG A 195 -9.17 3.60 -12.21
CA ARG A 195 -7.91 4.26 -12.62
C ARG A 195 -7.95 5.77 -12.37
N ARG A 196 -9.07 6.42 -12.75
CA ARG A 196 -9.26 7.86 -12.52
C ARG A 196 -9.27 8.18 -11.03
N LEU A 197 -9.89 7.33 -10.21
CA LEU A 197 -9.96 7.53 -8.77
C LEU A 197 -8.58 7.39 -8.11
N VAL A 198 -7.82 6.37 -8.47
CA VAL A 198 -6.42 6.20 -8.03
C VAL A 198 -5.57 7.39 -8.46
N GLY A 199 -5.72 7.84 -9.71
CA GLY A 199 -5.03 9.03 -10.22
C GLY A 199 -5.31 10.29 -9.38
N LYS A 200 -6.56 10.49 -8.95
CA LYS A 200 -6.91 11.60 -8.05
C LYS A 200 -6.21 11.51 -6.69
N CYS A 201 -5.96 10.31 -6.17
CA CYS A 201 -5.22 10.11 -4.92
C CYS A 201 -3.70 10.30 -5.09
N LEU A 202 -3.15 10.03 -6.29
CA LEU A 202 -1.71 10.20 -6.56
C LEU A 202 -1.32 11.65 -6.86
N HIS A 203 -2.22 12.43 -7.48
CA HIS A 203 -1.93 13.80 -7.92
C HIS A 203 -2.56 14.85 -6.98
N VAL A 204 -2.31 14.71 -5.69
CA VAL A 204 -2.87 15.60 -4.66
C VAL A 204 -1.87 16.70 -4.32
N GLY A 205 -2.39 17.92 -4.11
CA GLY A 205 -1.61 19.03 -3.58
C GLY A 205 -1.29 18.87 -2.10
N VAL A 206 -0.16 19.41 -1.69
CA VAL A 206 0.28 19.42 -0.29
C VAL A 206 0.16 20.85 0.23
N LEU A 207 -0.58 21.01 1.33
CA LEU A 207 -0.81 22.29 2.01
C LEU A 207 0.26 22.48 3.08
N GLU A 208 1.05 23.54 2.94
CA GLU A 208 2.01 24.03 3.95
C GLU A 208 1.66 25.47 4.32
N GLY A 209 1.19 25.68 5.54
CA GLY A 209 0.66 26.98 5.95
C GLY A 209 -0.53 27.38 5.08
N VAL A 210 -0.37 28.40 4.25
CA VAL A 210 -1.40 28.90 3.32
C VAL A 210 -1.10 28.55 1.85
N SER A 211 0.00 27.87 1.57
CA SER A 211 0.45 27.55 0.21
C SER A 211 0.18 26.10 -0.15
N VAL A 212 -0.33 25.87 -1.37
CA VAL A 212 -0.50 24.51 -1.92
C VAL A 212 0.55 24.26 -2.97
N SER A 213 1.34 23.22 -2.78
CA SER A 213 2.35 22.76 -3.73
C SER A 213 1.96 21.41 -4.34
N TYR A 214 2.44 21.13 -5.56
CA TYR A 214 2.23 19.87 -6.26
C TYR A 214 3.57 19.22 -6.58
N SER A 215 3.79 17.98 -6.11
CA SER A 215 4.98 17.22 -6.49
C SER A 215 4.74 16.46 -7.79
N ALA A 216 5.78 16.36 -8.62
CA ALA A 216 5.75 15.57 -9.85
C ALA A 216 5.95 14.05 -9.60
N SER A 217 6.57 13.68 -8.49
CA SER A 217 6.88 12.28 -8.13
C SER A 217 6.38 11.93 -6.73
N GLY A 218 6.49 10.66 -6.39
CA GLY A 218 6.22 10.16 -5.06
C GLY A 218 4.75 9.87 -4.76
N THR A 219 4.57 9.13 -3.66
CA THR A 219 3.26 8.92 -3.02
C THR A 219 3.30 9.61 -1.66
N THR A 220 2.17 10.16 -1.22
CA THR A 220 2.15 10.92 0.02
C THR A 220 2.41 10.04 1.25
N GLN A 221 3.46 10.34 2.00
CA GLN A 221 3.70 9.69 3.31
C GLN A 221 2.53 10.04 4.25
N GLY A 222 1.90 8.99 4.82
CA GLY A 222 0.72 9.12 5.69
C GLY A 222 -0.62 8.84 5.00
N SER A 223 -0.67 8.61 3.69
CA SER A 223 -1.86 8.09 3.01
C SER A 223 -2.08 6.62 3.34
N SER A 224 -3.33 6.22 3.60
CA SER A 224 -3.70 4.81 3.81
C SER A 224 -3.50 3.92 2.57
N LEU A 225 -3.37 4.51 1.39
CA LEU A 225 -3.17 3.81 0.13
C LEU A 225 -1.68 3.60 -0.20
N SER A 226 -0.79 4.51 0.24
CA SER A 226 0.64 4.49 -0.11
C SER A 226 1.38 3.21 0.25
N PRO A 227 1.14 2.54 1.39
CA PRO A 227 1.81 1.28 1.72
C PRO A 227 1.54 0.16 0.71
N LEU A 228 0.30 0.03 0.25
CA LEU A 228 -0.05 -0.95 -0.79
C LEU A 228 0.59 -0.59 -2.14
N LEU A 229 0.55 0.67 -2.53
CA LEU A 229 1.17 1.14 -3.78
C LEU A 229 2.69 0.92 -3.77
N GLY A 230 3.34 1.17 -2.64
CA GLY A 230 4.75 0.86 -2.44
C GLY A 230 5.05 -0.63 -2.60
N ASN A 231 4.20 -1.50 -2.04
CA ASN A 231 4.34 -2.94 -2.21
C ASN A 231 4.14 -3.39 -3.67
N VAL A 232 3.18 -2.80 -4.40
CA VAL A 232 3.02 -3.09 -5.84
C VAL A 232 4.27 -2.67 -6.60
N TYR A 233 4.80 -1.48 -6.34
CA TYR A 233 6.01 -1.01 -7.01
C TYR A 233 7.21 -1.93 -6.74
N LEU A 234 7.48 -2.24 -5.46
CA LEU A 234 8.61 -3.10 -5.07
C LEU A 234 8.44 -4.55 -5.52
N HIS A 235 7.22 -5.04 -5.60
CA HIS A 235 6.95 -6.36 -6.18
C HIS A 235 7.49 -6.45 -7.61
N HIS A 236 7.27 -5.43 -8.44
CA HIS A 236 7.74 -5.43 -9.84
C HIS A 236 9.23 -5.12 -9.96
N VAL A 237 9.75 -4.12 -9.22
CA VAL A 237 11.13 -3.65 -9.43
C VAL A 237 12.17 -4.39 -8.60
N LEU A 238 11.78 -5.03 -7.49
CA LEU A 238 12.71 -5.71 -6.60
C LEU A 238 12.38 -7.20 -6.45
N ASP A 239 11.17 -7.54 -5.99
CA ASP A 239 10.86 -8.92 -5.60
C ASP A 239 10.93 -9.87 -6.81
N THR A 240 10.24 -9.55 -7.91
CA THR A 240 10.22 -10.39 -9.12
C THR A 240 11.57 -10.35 -9.84
N TRP A 241 12.18 -9.17 -9.96
CA TRP A 241 13.50 -9.04 -10.56
C TRP A 241 14.54 -9.87 -9.82
N TYR A 242 14.54 -9.83 -8.48
CA TYR A 242 15.47 -10.61 -7.68
C TYR A 242 15.24 -12.11 -7.84
N GLU A 243 14.00 -12.58 -7.66
CA GLU A 243 13.68 -14.01 -7.71
C GLU A 243 13.81 -14.62 -9.12
N ASP A 244 13.41 -13.87 -10.16
CA ASP A 244 13.30 -14.39 -11.52
C ASP A 244 14.59 -14.14 -12.34
N GLU A 245 15.36 -13.06 -12.04
CA GLU A 245 16.53 -12.68 -12.82
C GLU A 245 17.86 -12.79 -12.06
N VAL A 246 17.92 -12.38 -10.80
CA VAL A 246 19.18 -12.32 -10.04
C VAL A 246 19.49 -13.65 -9.39
N ALA A 247 18.60 -14.19 -8.57
CA ALA A 247 18.81 -15.39 -7.80
C ALA A 247 19.20 -16.62 -8.67
N PRO A 248 18.63 -16.85 -9.87
CA PRO A 248 19.04 -17.96 -10.74
C PRO A 248 20.46 -17.85 -11.29
N ARG A 249 21.04 -16.64 -11.34
CA ARG A 249 22.41 -16.40 -11.84
C ARG A 249 23.47 -16.52 -10.75
N LEU A 250 23.06 -16.53 -9.49
CA LEU A 250 23.97 -16.64 -8.36
C LEU A 250 24.30 -18.10 -8.07
N ARG A 251 25.54 -18.34 -7.61
CA ARG A 251 25.98 -19.66 -7.14
C ARG A 251 25.61 -19.84 -5.68
N GLY A 252 25.05 -21.00 -5.34
CA GLY A 252 24.58 -21.28 -3.98
C GLY A 252 23.18 -20.71 -3.70
N ARG A 253 22.70 -20.97 -2.49
CA ARG A 253 21.36 -20.52 -2.06
C ARG A 253 21.39 -19.06 -1.68
N THR A 254 20.37 -18.33 -2.11
CA THR A 254 20.14 -16.93 -1.73
C THR A 254 18.69 -16.74 -1.31
N ARG A 255 18.43 -15.82 -0.38
CA ARG A 255 17.08 -15.52 0.10
C ARG A 255 16.93 -14.01 0.26
N LEU A 256 15.83 -13.47 -0.27
CA LEU A 256 15.41 -12.08 -0.04
C LEU A 256 14.38 -12.05 1.08
N PHE A 257 14.50 -11.09 2.00
CA PHE A 257 13.53 -10.75 3.03
C PHE A 257 13.27 -9.25 2.95
N ARG A 258 12.03 -8.84 2.69
CA ARG A 258 11.67 -7.45 2.54
C ARG A 258 10.57 -7.05 3.52
N TYR A 259 10.81 -5.97 4.26
CA TYR A 259 9.82 -5.32 5.09
C TYR A 259 9.65 -3.86 4.66
N ALA A 260 8.60 -3.56 3.89
CA ALA A 260 8.43 -2.27 3.19
C ALA A 260 9.60 -1.97 2.25
N ASP A 261 10.33 -0.89 2.49
CA ASP A 261 11.52 -0.44 1.77
C ASP A 261 12.84 -1.03 2.31
N ASP A 262 12.83 -1.57 3.52
CA ASP A 262 13.97 -2.29 4.09
C ASP A 262 14.04 -3.72 3.51
N ALA A 263 15.23 -4.15 3.07
CA ALA A 263 15.43 -5.50 2.58
C ALA A 263 16.76 -6.10 3.03
N VAL A 264 16.76 -7.41 3.20
CA VAL A 264 17.94 -8.21 3.53
C VAL A 264 18.05 -9.37 2.56
N ILE A 265 19.26 -9.58 2.02
CA ILE A 265 19.56 -10.73 1.19
C ILE A 265 20.65 -11.59 1.88
N THR A 266 20.41 -12.89 1.99
CA THR A 266 21.39 -13.84 2.50
C THR A 266 22.02 -14.63 1.34
N PHE A 267 23.30 -14.96 1.48
CA PHE A 267 24.07 -15.71 0.48
C PHE A 267 24.84 -16.85 1.14
N GLU A 268 24.82 -18.03 0.52
CA GLU A 268 25.59 -19.20 0.93
C GLU A 268 27.07 -19.05 0.63
N SER A 269 27.43 -18.33 -0.44
CA SER A 269 28.81 -18.05 -0.84
C SER A 269 28.94 -16.67 -1.42
N GLU A 270 30.17 -16.13 -1.47
CA GLU A 270 30.41 -14.85 -2.12
C GLU A 270 30.06 -14.93 -3.61
N ALA A 271 29.26 -13.97 -4.09
CA ALA A 271 29.03 -13.83 -5.52
C ALA A 271 30.37 -13.44 -6.18
N ARG A 272 30.99 -14.37 -6.87
CA ARG A 272 32.14 -14.02 -7.71
C ARG A 272 31.61 -13.32 -8.95
N SER A 273 31.99 -12.03 -9.07
CA SER A 273 31.79 -11.18 -10.24
C SER A 273 32.33 -11.82 -11.53
#